data_8159124348b87a790844c0bc47036ad0
#
_entry.id   8159124348b87a790844c0bc47036ad0
#
_cell.length_a   1.000
_cell.length_b   1.000
_cell.length_c   1.000
_cell.angle_alpha   90.00
_cell.angle_beta   90.00
_cell.angle_gamma   90.00
#
_symmetry.space_group_name_H-M   'P 1'
#
loop_
_entity.id
_entity.type
_entity.pdbx_description
1 polymer ?
#
loop_
_entity_poly.entity_id
_entity_poly.type
_entity_poly.pdbx_seq_one_letter_code
_entity_poly.pdbx_strand_id
1 'polypeptide(L)'
;MLTICEAQVDDAERLHDMAYASYTYHFAHLWQEKDELANFLAQEYALPVVQQSVQDKRCCWLIALSDGIPVGFAKFSWHASAGPQGPSGTLLHKLYFLPQATGKGYGEQVIQEVIRRARAHGEHFLWLEVLDANPQARRFYERQGFQHLRDTVFSTA
;
A
#
# COMPACT_ATOMS: atom_id res chain seq x y z
N MET A 1 -7.68 3.66 19.93
CA MET A 1 -6.91 2.43 19.71
C MET A 1 -6.95 2.04 18.26
N LEU A 2 -5.81 1.67 17.70
CA LEU A 2 -5.75 1.23 16.30
C LEU A 2 -5.98 -0.27 16.20
N THR A 3 -6.92 -0.66 15.34
CA THR A 3 -7.19 -2.05 15.02
C THR A 3 -6.86 -2.30 13.55
N ILE A 4 -6.18 -3.39 13.25
CA ILE A 4 -5.80 -3.72 11.88
C ILE A 4 -6.44 -5.07 11.55
N CYS A 5 -7.25 -5.11 10.49
CA CYS A 5 -7.94 -6.33 10.10
C CYS A 5 -7.83 -6.57 8.59
N GLU A 6 -7.98 -7.86 8.22
CA GLU A 6 -7.98 -8.25 6.82
C GLU A 6 -9.28 -7.81 6.17
N ALA A 7 -9.17 -7.18 5.01
CA ALA A 7 -10.35 -6.72 4.28
C ALA A 7 -11.08 -7.87 3.63
N GLN A 8 -12.40 -7.80 3.66
CA GLN A 8 -13.30 -8.73 2.98
C GLN A 8 -13.94 -8.02 1.79
N VAL A 9 -14.63 -8.76 0.93
CA VAL A 9 -15.25 -8.16 -0.25
C VAL A 9 -16.25 -7.06 0.11
N ASP A 10 -16.90 -7.18 1.27
CA ASP A 10 -17.82 -6.15 1.77
C ASP A 10 -17.12 -4.84 2.13
N ASP A 11 -15.80 -4.86 2.28
CA ASP A 11 -15.01 -3.67 2.60
C ASP A 11 -14.54 -2.92 1.36
N ALA A 12 -14.83 -3.45 0.15
CA ALA A 12 -14.28 -2.89 -1.09
C ALA A 12 -14.67 -1.43 -1.30
N GLU A 13 -15.90 -1.05 -0.95
CA GLU A 13 -16.35 0.33 -1.10
C GLU A 13 -15.56 1.27 -0.20
N ARG A 14 -15.33 0.87 1.05
CA ARG A 14 -14.51 1.66 1.99
C ARG A 14 -13.07 1.80 1.49
N LEU A 15 -12.51 0.72 0.95
CA LEU A 15 -11.17 0.74 0.37
C LEU A 15 -11.11 1.67 -0.84
N HIS A 16 -12.10 1.58 -1.72
CA HIS A 16 -12.21 2.45 -2.89
C HIS A 16 -12.20 3.93 -2.48
N ASP A 17 -13.06 4.28 -1.53
CA ASP A 17 -13.18 5.67 -1.07
C ASP A 17 -11.90 6.15 -0.40
N MET A 18 -11.32 5.35 0.48
CA MET A 18 -10.06 5.70 1.15
C MET A 18 -8.91 5.84 0.15
N ALA A 19 -8.85 4.93 -0.84
CA ALA A 19 -7.77 4.95 -1.81
C ALA A 19 -7.80 6.24 -2.65
N TYR A 20 -8.97 6.62 -3.14
CA TYR A 20 -9.11 7.85 -3.90
C TYR A 20 -8.74 9.07 -3.06
N ALA A 21 -9.25 9.13 -1.82
CA ALA A 21 -9.00 10.28 -0.94
C ALA A 21 -7.52 10.38 -0.56
N SER A 22 -6.91 9.27 -0.13
CA SER A 22 -5.53 9.29 0.34
C SER A 22 -4.54 9.51 -0.80
N TYR A 23 -4.73 8.84 -1.93
CA TYR A 23 -3.83 9.01 -3.06
C TYR A 23 -3.88 10.43 -3.60
N THR A 24 -5.07 10.99 -3.74
CA THR A 24 -5.24 12.37 -4.20
C THR A 24 -4.55 13.35 -3.24
N TYR A 25 -4.72 13.16 -1.94
CA TYR A 25 -4.08 14.03 -0.95
C TYR A 25 -2.56 13.97 -1.05
N HIS A 26 -1.99 12.77 -1.13
CA HIS A 26 -0.53 12.60 -1.07
C HIS A 26 0.17 12.84 -2.40
N PHE A 27 -0.47 12.59 -3.52
CA PHE A 27 0.22 12.50 -4.81
C PHE A 27 -0.36 13.34 -5.95
N ALA A 28 -1.54 13.96 -5.78
CA ALA A 28 -2.15 14.72 -6.88
C ALA A 28 -1.22 15.80 -7.43
N HIS A 29 -0.44 16.42 -6.56
CA HIS A 29 0.49 17.49 -6.95
C HIS A 29 1.64 17.03 -7.85
N LEU A 30 1.89 15.72 -7.92
CA LEU A 30 2.94 15.15 -8.78
C LEU A 30 2.43 14.92 -10.22
N TRP A 31 1.12 15.01 -10.44
CA TRP A 31 0.53 14.76 -11.75
C TRP A 31 0.29 16.09 -12.48
N GLN A 32 0.75 16.17 -13.71
CA GLN A 32 0.59 17.38 -14.53
C GLN A 32 -0.78 17.44 -15.19
N GLU A 33 -1.32 16.28 -15.56
CA GLU A 33 -2.61 16.16 -16.25
C GLU A 33 -3.64 15.52 -15.35
N LYS A 34 -4.79 16.20 -15.15
CA LYS A 34 -5.86 15.66 -14.31
C LYS A 34 -6.48 14.39 -14.87
N ASP A 35 -6.56 14.30 -16.20
CA ASP A 35 -7.13 13.10 -16.84
C ASP A 35 -6.25 11.89 -16.66
N GLU A 36 -4.93 12.07 -16.66
CA GLU A 36 -3.99 10.98 -16.40
C GLU A 36 -4.13 10.47 -14.96
N LEU A 37 -4.27 11.37 -14.00
CA LEU A 37 -4.51 11.00 -12.62
C LEU A 37 -5.82 10.22 -12.47
N ALA A 38 -6.90 10.72 -13.09
CA ALA A 38 -8.19 10.05 -13.03
C ALA A 38 -8.13 8.65 -13.64
N ASN A 39 -7.42 8.48 -14.75
CA ASN A 39 -7.25 7.18 -15.39
C ASN A 39 -6.44 6.23 -14.51
N PHE A 40 -5.38 6.73 -13.89
CA PHE A 40 -4.57 5.92 -12.97
C PHE A 40 -5.42 5.43 -11.80
N LEU A 41 -6.17 6.34 -11.18
CA LEU A 41 -7.02 5.99 -10.05
C LEU A 41 -8.08 4.95 -10.45
N ALA A 42 -8.66 5.09 -11.63
CA ALA A 42 -9.65 4.12 -12.12
C ALA A 42 -9.02 2.74 -12.34
N GLN A 43 -7.82 2.69 -12.92
CA GLN A 43 -7.12 1.43 -13.14
C GLN A 43 -6.79 0.71 -11.84
N GLU A 44 -6.39 1.46 -10.82
CA GLU A 44 -5.90 0.88 -9.56
C GLU A 44 -7.02 0.66 -8.54
N TYR A 45 -8.02 1.53 -8.52
CA TYR A 45 -8.95 1.61 -7.39
C TYR A 45 -10.41 1.67 -7.74
N ALA A 46 -10.81 1.53 -9.01
CA ALA A 46 -12.23 1.46 -9.33
C ALA A 46 -12.87 0.34 -8.52
N LEU A 47 -14.13 0.53 -8.11
CA LEU A 47 -14.78 -0.44 -7.23
C LEU A 47 -14.69 -1.88 -7.72
N PRO A 48 -14.96 -2.20 -9.01
CA PRO A 48 -14.82 -3.58 -9.49
C PRO A 48 -13.38 -4.11 -9.39
N VAL A 49 -12.39 -3.23 -9.59
CA VAL A 49 -10.98 -3.61 -9.48
C VAL A 49 -10.66 -4.00 -8.04
N VAL A 50 -11.09 -3.18 -7.09
CA VAL A 50 -10.85 -3.45 -5.67
C VAL A 50 -11.58 -4.71 -5.23
N GLN A 51 -12.84 -4.89 -5.65
CA GLN A 51 -13.62 -6.09 -5.33
C GLN A 51 -12.92 -7.36 -5.79
N GLN A 52 -12.41 -7.36 -7.00
CA GLN A 52 -11.70 -8.50 -7.55
C GLN A 52 -10.37 -8.73 -6.82
N SER A 53 -9.65 -7.67 -6.54
CA SER A 53 -8.34 -7.76 -5.87
C SER A 53 -8.46 -8.28 -4.44
N VAL A 54 -9.48 -7.87 -3.70
CA VAL A 54 -9.69 -8.34 -2.33
C VAL A 54 -9.94 -9.85 -2.29
N GLN A 55 -10.53 -10.40 -3.34
CA GLN A 55 -10.82 -11.83 -3.44
C GLN A 55 -9.64 -12.63 -4.01
N ASP A 56 -8.60 -11.98 -4.51
CA ASP A 56 -7.45 -12.64 -5.11
C ASP A 56 -6.54 -13.20 -4.01
N LYS A 57 -6.34 -14.52 -4.01
CA LYS A 57 -5.55 -15.20 -2.98
C LYS A 57 -4.05 -14.92 -3.08
N ARG A 58 -3.59 -14.32 -4.18
CA ARG A 58 -2.19 -13.95 -4.35
C ARG A 58 -1.82 -12.68 -3.60
N CYS A 59 -2.80 -11.96 -3.10
CA CYS A 59 -2.56 -10.73 -2.35
C CYS A 59 -3.47 -10.63 -1.14
N CYS A 60 -3.16 -9.67 -0.27
CA CYS A 60 -3.90 -9.43 0.95
C CYS A 60 -4.08 -7.92 1.11
N TRP A 61 -5.27 -7.50 1.52
CA TRP A 61 -5.56 -6.11 1.86
C TRP A 61 -5.86 -6.02 3.34
N LEU A 62 -5.29 -4.99 3.99
CA LEU A 62 -5.55 -4.71 5.40
C LEU A 62 -6.23 -3.35 5.52
N ILE A 63 -7.14 -3.22 6.48
CA ILE A 63 -7.76 -1.95 6.84
C ILE A 63 -7.33 -1.60 8.25
N ALA A 64 -6.89 -0.36 8.44
CA ALA A 64 -6.59 0.20 9.75
C ALA A 64 -7.78 1.02 10.21
N LEU A 65 -8.24 0.72 11.42
CA LEU A 65 -9.39 1.38 12.03
C LEU A 65 -8.95 2.05 13.32
N SER A 66 -9.25 3.33 13.47
CA SER A 66 -9.03 4.04 14.74
C SER A 66 -10.38 4.19 15.43
N ASP A 67 -10.56 3.49 16.53
CA ASP A 67 -11.84 3.44 17.27
C ASP A 67 -13.01 3.12 16.34
N GLY A 68 -12.80 2.16 15.46
CA GLY A 68 -13.82 1.68 14.52
C GLY A 68 -13.98 2.49 13.26
N ILE A 69 -13.21 3.58 13.09
CA ILE A 69 -13.30 4.45 11.91
C ILE A 69 -12.13 4.13 10.97
N PRO A 70 -12.39 3.83 9.67
CA PRO A 70 -11.32 3.55 8.71
C PRO A 70 -10.40 4.76 8.55
N VAL A 71 -9.10 4.56 8.71
CA VAL A 71 -8.11 5.64 8.61
C VAL A 71 -6.99 5.35 7.62
N GLY A 72 -6.84 4.11 7.19
CA GLY A 72 -5.80 3.76 6.24
C GLY A 72 -5.92 2.32 5.76
N PHE A 73 -5.06 1.95 4.83
CA PHE A 73 -5.07 0.60 4.27
C PHE A 73 -3.69 0.21 3.75
N ALA A 74 -3.50 -1.10 3.56
CA ALA A 74 -2.30 -1.65 2.94
C ALA A 74 -2.69 -2.76 1.98
N LYS A 75 -1.89 -2.96 0.94
CA LYS A 75 -2.02 -4.09 0.02
C LYS A 75 -0.65 -4.70 -0.19
N PHE A 76 -0.55 -6.02 -0.11
CA PHE A 76 0.69 -6.73 -0.36
C PHE A 76 0.42 -8.07 -1.03
N SER A 77 1.41 -8.55 -1.79
CA SER A 77 1.30 -9.79 -2.57
C SER A 77 2.35 -10.80 -2.13
N TRP A 78 2.01 -12.09 -2.26
CA TRP A 78 2.89 -13.18 -1.90
C TRP A 78 3.80 -13.56 -3.08
N HIS A 79 4.99 -14.06 -2.76
CA HIS A 79 5.91 -14.67 -3.74
C HIS A 79 6.21 -13.78 -4.95
N ALA A 80 6.34 -12.48 -4.73
CA ALA A 80 6.65 -11.53 -5.78
C ALA A 80 8.17 -11.40 -5.95
N SER A 81 8.63 -11.45 -7.20
CA SER A 81 10.07 -11.36 -7.50
C SER A 81 10.48 -9.90 -7.67
N ALA A 82 11.59 -9.52 -7.02
CA ALA A 82 12.17 -8.18 -7.13
C ALA A 82 13.07 -8.04 -8.38
N GLY A 83 12.80 -8.82 -9.42
CA GLY A 83 13.54 -8.82 -10.68
C GLY A 83 14.27 -10.14 -10.89
N PRO A 84 14.91 -10.33 -12.07
CA PRO A 84 15.51 -11.62 -12.43
C PRO A 84 16.55 -12.13 -11.46
N GLN A 85 17.26 -11.25 -10.78
CA GLN A 85 18.30 -11.60 -9.83
C GLN A 85 18.00 -11.08 -8.42
N GLY A 86 16.79 -10.57 -8.21
CA GLY A 86 16.39 -10.07 -6.91
C GLY A 86 15.75 -11.15 -6.05
N PRO A 87 15.58 -10.87 -4.75
CA PRO A 87 14.90 -11.81 -3.87
C PRO A 87 13.43 -11.94 -4.24
N SER A 88 12.84 -13.09 -3.92
CA SER A 88 11.40 -13.30 -4.03
C SER A 88 10.80 -13.28 -2.64
N GLY A 89 9.72 -12.56 -2.47
CA GLY A 89 9.07 -12.44 -1.17
C GLY A 89 7.79 -11.64 -1.25
N THR A 90 7.35 -11.12 -0.11
CA THR A 90 6.15 -10.31 -0.04
C THR A 90 6.44 -8.91 -0.59
N LEU A 91 5.64 -8.47 -1.56
CA LEU A 91 5.71 -7.10 -2.10
C LEU A 91 4.63 -6.24 -1.46
N LEU A 92 5.04 -5.20 -0.76
CA LEU A 92 4.11 -4.20 -0.26
C LEU A 92 3.81 -3.21 -1.39
N HIS A 93 2.58 -3.28 -1.92
CA HIS A 93 2.16 -2.43 -3.02
C HIS A 93 1.71 -1.06 -2.56
N LYS A 94 0.98 -1.01 -1.44
CA LYS A 94 0.29 0.19 -1.00
C LYS A 94 0.28 0.25 0.52
N LEU A 95 0.54 1.44 1.05
CA LEU A 95 0.38 1.76 2.47
C LEU A 95 0.05 3.25 2.55
N TYR A 96 -1.22 3.57 2.74
CA TYR A 96 -1.68 4.95 2.74
C TYR A 96 -2.62 5.22 3.89
N PHE A 97 -2.59 6.45 4.38
CA PHE A 97 -3.47 6.92 5.44
C PHE A 97 -4.19 8.19 5.00
N LEU A 98 -5.41 8.36 5.49
CA LEU A 98 -6.16 9.58 5.26
C LEU A 98 -5.42 10.77 5.91
N PRO A 99 -5.63 12.00 5.39
CA PRO A 99 -4.87 13.17 5.88
C PRO A 99 -4.94 13.37 7.38
N GLN A 100 -6.11 13.18 7.98
CA GLN A 100 -6.32 13.37 9.41
C GLN A 100 -5.65 12.31 10.27
N ALA A 101 -5.17 11.24 9.66
CA ALA A 101 -4.56 10.11 10.38
C ALA A 101 -3.04 10.07 10.26
N THR A 102 -2.45 10.98 9.49
CA THR A 102 -0.99 10.99 9.32
C THR A 102 -0.30 11.54 10.58
N GLY A 103 0.94 11.12 10.79
CA GLY A 103 1.74 11.61 11.91
C GLY A 103 1.39 11.02 13.27
N LYS A 104 0.62 9.93 13.31
CA LYS A 104 0.18 9.32 14.57
C LYS A 104 0.85 7.98 14.88
N GLY A 105 1.86 7.59 14.09
CA GLY A 105 2.55 6.32 14.28
C GLY A 105 1.80 5.11 13.77
N TYR A 106 0.71 5.30 13.06
CA TYR A 106 -0.09 4.19 12.53
C TYR A 106 0.65 3.39 11.47
N GLY A 107 1.47 4.07 10.64
CA GLY A 107 2.24 3.40 9.60
C GLY A 107 3.16 2.33 10.15
N GLU A 108 3.84 2.62 11.25
CA GLU A 108 4.71 1.64 11.90
C GLU A 108 3.93 0.43 12.36
N GLN A 109 2.75 0.64 12.96
CA GLN A 109 1.91 -0.46 13.43
C GLN A 109 1.45 -1.35 12.27
N VAL A 110 1.06 -0.74 11.14
CA VAL A 110 0.62 -1.51 9.97
C VAL A 110 1.78 -2.28 9.36
N ILE A 111 2.97 -1.66 9.27
CA ILE A 111 4.16 -2.36 8.76
C ILE A 111 4.48 -3.58 9.63
N GLN A 112 4.40 -3.45 10.93
CA GLN A 112 4.65 -4.59 11.83
C GLN A 112 3.63 -5.72 11.58
N GLU A 113 2.38 -5.38 11.33
CA GLU A 113 1.37 -6.38 11.02
C GLU A 113 1.64 -7.05 9.66
N VAL A 114 2.07 -6.29 8.66
CA VAL A 114 2.45 -6.85 7.35
C VAL A 114 3.61 -7.84 7.51
N ILE A 115 4.61 -7.46 8.28
CA ILE A 115 5.77 -8.33 8.54
C ILE A 115 5.32 -9.61 9.23
N ARG A 116 4.46 -9.50 10.24
CA ARG A 116 3.94 -10.65 10.97
C ARG A 116 3.21 -11.61 10.02
N ARG A 117 2.36 -11.10 9.16
CA ARG A 117 1.60 -11.91 8.21
C ARG A 117 2.50 -12.53 7.15
N ALA A 118 3.51 -11.80 6.69
CA ALA A 118 4.48 -12.34 5.73
C ALA A 118 5.23 -13.52 6.33
N ARG A 119 5.69 -13.39 7.57
CA ARG A 119 6.37 -14.49 8.27
C ARG A 119 5.46 -15.70 8.47
N ALA A 120 4.21 -15.44 8.84
CA ALA A 120 3.22 -16.52 9.03
C ALA A 120 2.93 -17.26 7.72
N HIS A 121 3.10 -16.58 6.59
CA HIS A 121 2.91 -17.17 5.26
C HIS A 121 4.17 -17.86 4.74
N GLY A 122 5.26 -17.87 5.52
CA GLY A 122 6.51 -18.53 5.14
C GLY A 122 7.45 -17.69 4.30
N GLU A 123 7.20 -16.38 4.22
CA GLU A 123 8.04 -15.48 3.44
C GLU A 123 9.25 -15.01 4.23
N HIS A 124 10.39 -14.85 3.54
CA HIS A 124 11.65 -14.42 4.15
C HIS A 124 12.04 -12.99 3.81
N PHE A 125 11.40 -12.40 2.79
CA PHE A 125 11.68 -11.04 2.35
C PHE A 125 10.40 -10.24 2.25
N LEU A 126 10.50 -8.97 2.60
CA LEU A 126 9.46 -7.96 2.36
C LEU A 126 10.13 -6.84 1.58
N TRP A 127 9.60 -6.50 0.40
CA TRP A 127 10.19 -5.47 -0.42
C TRP A 127 9.11 -4.53 -0.95
N LEU A 128 9.56 -3.35 -1.40
CA LEU A 128 8.65 -2.32 -1.90
C LEU A 128 9.41 -1.37 -2.83
N GLU A 129 8.65 -0.56 -3.55
CA GLU A 129 9.20 0.48 -4.40
C GLU A 129 8.71 1.83 -3.90
N VAL A 130 9.60 2.84 -3.92
CA VAL A 130 9.29 4.19 -3.46
C VAL A 130 9.71 5.17 -4.55
N LEU A 131 8.84 6.14 -4.84
CA LEU A 131 9.15 7.19 -5.80
C LEU A 131 10.28 8.10 -5.25
N ASP A 132 11.21 8.49 -6.12
CA ASP A 132 12.24 9.47 -5.76
C ASP A 132 11.62 10.78 -5.29
N ALA A 133 10.47 11.14 -5.84
CA ALA A 133 9.77 12.37 -5.47
C ALA A 133 9.12 12.30 -4.09
N ASN A 134 9.27 11.17 -3.37
CA ASN A 134 8.68 10.98 -2.05
C ASN A 134 9.76 10.63 -1.01
N PRO A 135 10.63 11.61 -0.65
CA PRO A 135 11.70 11.34 0.31
C PRO A 135 11.20 11.04 1.73
N GLN A 136 10.01 11.50 2.09
CA GLN A 136 9.43 11.21 3.40
C GLN A 136 9.10 9.72 3.54
N ALA A 137 8.51 9.11 2.51
CA ALA A 137 8.22 7.68 2.52
C ALA A 137 9.51 6.88 2.59
N ARG A 138 10.52 7.27 1.82
CA ARG A 138 11.82 6.63 1.84
C ARG A 138 12.42 6.63 3.24
N ARG A 139 12.43 7.78 3.91
CA ARG A 139 12.95 7.89 5.28
C ARG A 139 12.14 7.04 6.26
N PHE A 140 10.81 7.02 6.08
CA PHE A 140 9.95 6.18 6.91
C PHE A 140 10.33 4.71 6.81
N TYR A 141 10.48 4.20 5.59
CA TYR A 141 10.82 2.78 5.40
C TYR A 141 12.24 2.46 5.89
N GLU A 142 13.18 3.37 5.70
CA GLU A 142 14.54 3.20 6.23
C GLU A 142 14.53 3.08 7.75
N ARG A 143 13.72 3.88 8.43
CA ARG A 143 13.56 3.79 9.90
C ARG A 143 12.95 2.45 10.33
N GLN A 144 12.16 1.81 9.46
CA GLN A 144 11.58 0.50 9.74
C GLN A 144 12.56 -0.64 9.43
N GLY A 145 13.77 -0.33 8.98
CA GLY A 145 14.78 -1.34 8.72
C GLY A 145 14.93 -1.74 7.26
N PHE A 146 14.20 -1.11 6.36
CA PHE A 146 14.34 -1.38 4.92
C PHE A 146 15.64 -0.80 4.40
N GLN A 147 16.29 -1.53 3.49
CA GLN A 147 17.53 -1.10 2.87
C GLN A 147 17.32 -0.95 1.36
N HIS A 148 18.01 0.05 0.79
CA HIS A 148 17.95 0.28 -0.65
C HIS A 148 18.58 -0.90 -1.39
N LEU A 149 17.86 -1.44 -2.36
CA LEU A 149 18.33 -2.56 -3.17
C LEU A 149 18.83 -2.10 -4.53
N ARG A 150 18.02 -1.32 -5.23
CA ARG A 150 18.37 -0.77 -6.54
C ARG A 150 17.34 0.27 -6.97
N ASP A 151 17.69 1.05 -7.98
CA ASP A 151 16.77 1.98 -8.62
C ASP A 151 16.05 1.27 -9.76
N THR A 152 14.84 1.72 -10.03
CA THR A 152 14.05 1.24 -11.17
C THR A 152 13.27 2.41 -11.74
N VAL A 153 12.81 2.27 -12.98
CA VAL A 153 12.07 3.32 -13.66
C VAL A 153 10.62 2.91 -13.79
N PHE A 154 9.73 3.81 -13.35
CA PHE A 154 8.29 3.64 -13.51
C PHE A 154 7.84 4.27 -14.83
N SER A 155 7.01 3.56 -15.58
CA SER A 155 6.34 4.12 -16.75
C SER A 155 4.83 4.17 -16.43
N THR A 156 4.24 5.35 -16.62
CA THR A 156 2.80 5.55 -16.42
C THR A 156 2.05 5.56 -17.75
N ALA A 157 2.77 5.41 -18.84
CA ALA A 157 2.18 5.44 -20.19
C ALA A 157 1.41 4.16 -20.49
#